data_99cd0313a051cad9503ca48ba6e29f35
#
_entry.id   99cd0313a051cad9503ca48ba6e29f35
#
_cell.length_a   1.000
_cell.length_b   1.000
_cell.length_c   1.000
_cell.angle_alpha   90.00
_cell.angle_beta   90.00
_cell.angle_gamma   90.00
#
_symmetry.space_group_name_H-M   'P 1'
#
loop_
_entity.id
_entity.type
_entity.pdbx_description
1 polymer ?
#
loop_
_entity_poly.entity_id
_entity_poly.type
_entity_poly.pdbx_seq_one_letter_code
_entity_poly.pdbx_strand_id
1 'polypeptide(L)'
;MELYEIKNGLDKAHLLIDEYRKSAQIDEKLREIEGLSYQTMQDGFWDDPTKAKKIYDELNDMKKITDEYENLCQSLNSLDETYTLVKETDDQEFQTILESDYQDFEQRMSEFEKILLLSGKYDSANAIVEIHPGAGGTEAKIGQKCCIVCTKDIVHRKILK
;
A
#
# COMPACT_ATOMS: atom_id res chain seq x y z
N MET A 1 -21.62 4.35 -13.18
CA MET A 1 -21.53 2.94 -12.72
C MET A 1 -22.88 2.54 -12.15
N GLU A 2 -23.34 1.30 -12.32
CA GLU A 2 -24.61 0.84 -11.77
C GLU A 2 -24.48 0.63 -10.25
N LEU A 3 -25.48 1.05 -9.46
CA LEU A 3 -25.45 0.87 -7.99
C LEU A 3 -25.26 -0.59 -7.55
N TYR A 4 -25.74 -1.53 -8.36
CA TYR A 4 -25.52 -2.96 -8.12
C TYR A 4 -24.05 -3.37 -8.25
N GLU A 5 -23.32 -2.77 -9.17
CA GLU A 5 -21.88 -3.05 -9.37
C GLU A 5 -21.08 -2.56 -8.16
N ILE A 6 -21.41 -1.35 -7.66
CA ILE A 6 -20.80 -0.79 -6.45
C ILE A 6 -21.07 -1.71 -5.26
N LYS A 7 -22.32 -2.16 -5.07
CA LYS A 7 -22.64 -3.07 -3.96
C LYS A 7 -21.83 -4.37 -4.00
N ASN A 8 -21.74 -5.00 -5.17
CA ASN A 8 -20.93 -6.19 -5.32
C ASN A 8 -19.44 -5.95 -5.06
N GLY A 9 -18.96 -4.76 -5.44
CA GLY A 9 -17.59 -4.34 -5.15
C GLY A 9 -17.35 -4.15 -3.66
N LEU A 10 -18.24 -3.48 -2.93
CA LEU A 10 -18.16 -3.30 -1.49
C LEU A 10 -18.20 -4.64 -0.74
N ASP A 11 -19.08 -5.57 -1.13
CA ASP A 11 -19.16 -6.90 -0.53
C ASP A 11 -17.85 -7.70 -0.72
N LYS A 12 -17.19 -7.57 -1.88
CA LYS A 12 -15.87 -8.16 -2.12
C LYS A 12 -14.78 -7.47 -1.32
N ALA A 13 -14.85 -6.14 -1.21
CA ALA A 13 -13.87 -5.35 -0.46
C ALA A 13 -13.86 -5.73 1.03
N HIS A 14 -15.02 -5.98 1.64
CA HIS A 14 -15.09 -6.49 3.01
C HIS A 14 -14.32 -7.79 3.18
N LEU A 15 -14.48 -8.74 2.26
CA LEU A 15 -13.76 -10.02 2.32
C LEU A 15 -12.25 -9.83 2.15
N LEU A 16 -11.83 -8.97 1.21
CA LEU A 16 -10.41 -8.68 0.95
C LEU A 16 -9.75 -7.97 2.14
N ILE A 17 -10.43 -7.03 2.79
CA ILE A 17 -9.92 -6.34 3.98
C ILE A 17 -9.70 -7.32 5.12
N ASP A 18 -10.59 -8.30 5.31
CA ASP A 18 -10.40 -9.37 6.30
C ASP A 18 -9.20 -10.27 5.96
N GLU A 19 -8.98 -10.55 4.68
CA GLU A 19 -7.78 -11.28 4.22
C GLU A 19 -6.50 -10.47 4.42
N TYR A 20 -6.53 -9.18 4.14
CA TYR A 20 -5.39 -8.26 4.35
C TYR A 20 -5.02 -8.17 5.83
N ARG A 21 -6.01 -8.13 6.73
CA ARG A 21 -5.76 -8.16 8.19
C ARG A 21 -4.93 -9.35 8.61
N LYS A 22 -5.23 -10.52 8.06
CA LYS A 22 -4.54 -11.78 8.37
C LYS A 22 -3.18 -11.84 7.69
N SER A 23 -3.10 -11.54 6.39
CA SER A 23 -1.86 -11.64 5.62
C SER A 23 -0.81 -10.63 6.05
N ALA A 24 -1.24 -9.41 6.38
CA ALA A 24 -0.37 -8.36 6.92
C ALA A 24 -0.06 -8.51 8.41
N GLN A 25 -0.68 -9.47 9.10
CA GLN A 25 -0.53 -9.67 10.56
C GLN A 25 -0.79 -8.38 11.35
N ILE A 26 -1.86 -7.66 10.99
CA ILE A 26 -2.17 -6.34 11.56
C ILE A 26 -2.25 -6.38 13.08
N ASP A 27 -2.91 -7.38 13.65
CA ASP A 27 -3.07 -7.51 15.11
C ASP A 27 -1.74 -7.72 15.85
N GLU A 28 -0.79 -8.42 15.22
CA GLU A 28 0.55 -8.61 15.77
C GLU A 28 1.36 -7.32 15.69
N LYS A 29 1.33 -6.65 14.53
CA LYS A 29 1.98 -5.34 14.36
C LYS A 29 1.48 -4.29 15.34
N LEU A 30 0.17 -4.23 15.59
CA LEU A 30 -0.38 -3.28 16.58
C LEU A 30 0.16 -3.54 18.00
N ARG A 31 0.33 -4.80 18.41
CA ARG A 31 0.94 -5.13 19.71
C ARG A 31 2.42 -4.77 19.76
N GLU A 32 3.14 -5.00 18.67
CA GLU A 32 4.56 -4.62 18.56
C GLU A 32 4.73 -3.11 18.58
N ILE A 33 3.89 -2.37 17.86
CA ILE A 33 3.85 -0.88 17.87
C ILE A 33 3.64 -0.37 19.30
N GLU A 34 2.70 -0.95 20.05
CA GLU A 34 2.45 -0.58 21.43
C GLU A 34 3.69 -0.83 22.30
N GLY A 35 4.32 -2.00 22.18
CA GLY A 35 5.53 -2.37 22.90
C GLY A 35 6.72 -1.47 22.56
N LEU A 36 6.98 -1.22 21.28
CA LEU A 36 8.06 -0.33 20.83
C LEU A 36 7.78 1.13 21.22
N SER A 37 6.55 1.60 21.11
CA SER A 37 6.16 2.94 21.56
C SER A 37 6.41 3.11 23.05
N TYR A 38 6.13 2.10 23.86
CA TYR A 38 6.45 2.13 25.29
C TYR A 38 7.96 2.19 25.54
N GLN A 39 8.76 1.45 24.75
CA GLN A 39 10.24 1.52 24.87
C GLN A 39 10.78 2.91 24.53
N THR A 40 10.21 3.61 23.55
CA THR A 40 10.68 4.97 23.18
C THR A 40 10.43 6.01 24.29
N MET A 41 9.54 5.72 25.25
CA MET A 41 9.20 6.58 26.37
C MET A 41 10.05 6.30 27.62
N GLN A 42 10.90 5.26 27.60
CA GLN A 42 11.74 4.91 28.75
C GLN A 42 12.93 5.84 28.90
N ASP A 43 13.32 6.12 30.15
CA ASP A 43 14.52 6.89 30.45
C ASP A 43 15.77 6.17 29.87
N GLY A 44 16.65 6.93 29.23
CA GLY A 44 17.87 6.41 28.64
C GLY A 44 17.69 5.77 27.23
N PHE A 45 16.48 5.74 26.67
CA PHE A 45 16.27 5.24 25.30
C PHE A 45 17.11 6.00 24.26
N TRP A 46 17.24 7.29 24.42
CA TRP A 46 17.95 8.20 23.50
C TRP A 46 19.47 8.28 23.74
N ASP A 47 20.01 7.57 24.75
CA ASP A 47 21.43 7.56 25.06
C ASP A 47 22.28 6.85 23.99
N ASP A 48 21.66 5.88 23.26
CA ASP A 48 22.26 5.23 22.09
C ASP A 48 21.50 5.63 20.81
N PRO A 49 21.95 6.67 20.09
CA PRO A 49 21.26 7.17 18.90
C PRO A 49 21.14 6.13 17.78
N THR A 50 22.08 5.19 17.67
CA THR A 50 22.09 4.17 16.62
C THR A 50 21.00 3.13 16.85
N LYS A 51 20.86 2.71 18.09
CA LYS A 51 19.83 1.75 18.50
C LYS A 51 18.44 2.40 18.49
N ALA A 52 18.33 3.61 19.03
CA ALA A 52 17.10 4.38 19.03
C ALA A 52 16.56 4.62 17.63
N LYS A 53 17.45 4.99 16.68
CA LYS A 53 17.07 5.17 15.28
C LYS A 53 16.50 3.88 14.65
N LYS A 54 17.15 2.73 14.87
CA LYS A 54 16.65 1.45 14.31
C LYS A 54 15.25 1.11 14.81
N ILE A 55 15.02 1.24 16.12
CA ILE A 55 13.71 0.96 16.73
C ILE A 55 12.67 1.95 16.21
N TYR A 56 13.05 3.21 16.03
CA TYR A 56 12.13 4.22 15.52
C TYR A 56 11.78 4.02 14.05
N ASP A 57 12.74 3.63 13.22
CA ASP A 57 12.52 3.29 11.81
C ASP A 57 11.58 2.07 11.70
N GLU A 58 11.83 1.02 12.49
CA GLU A 58 10.97 -0.18 12.55
C GLU A 58 9.54 0.14 13.00
N LEU A 59 9.40 0.98 14.03
CA LEU A 59 8.11 1.46 14.51
C LEU A 59 7.34 2.22 13.41
N ASN A 60 8.04 3.11 12.69
CA ASN A 60 7.42 3.89 11.63
C ASN A 60 7.00 3.04 10.44
N ASP A 61 7.79 2.03 10.06
CA ASP A 61 7.46 1.13 8.97
C ASP A 61 6.22 0.28 9.29
N MET A 62 6.10 -0.21 10.53
CA MET A 62 4.90 -0.91 10.98
C MET A 62 3.68 0.01 11.04
N LYS A 63 3.84 1.25 11.56
CA LYS A 63 2.76 2.23 11.61
C LYS A 63 2.22 2.57 10.23
N LYS A 64 3.05 2.76 9.22
CA LYS A 64 2.59 3.03 7.85
C LYS A 64 1.62 1.96 7.34
N ILE A 65 1.92 0.69 7.59
CA ILE A 65 1.08 -0.42 7.14
C ILE A 65 -0.24 -0.45 7.93
N THR A 66 -0.17 -0.29 9.25
CA THR A 66 -1.37 -0.33 10.09
C THR A 66 -2.27 0.88 9.89
N ASP A 67 -1.70 2.08 9.72
CA ASP A 67 -2.44 3.31 9.48
C ASP A 67 -3.14 3.26 8.09
N GLU A 68 -2.45 2.75 7.06
CA GLU A 68 -3.07 2.60 5.74
C GLU A 68 -4.19 1.57 5.75
N TYR A 69 -4.00 0.45 6.47
CA TYR A 69 -5.06 -0.53 6.67
C TYR A 69 -6.28 0.10 7.39
N GLU A 70 -6.06 0.86 8.45
CA GLU A 70 -7.13 1.53 9.19
C GLU A 70 -7.87 2.55 8.32
N ASN A 71 -7.13 3.33 7.53
CA ASN A 71 -7.69 4.26 6.56
C ASN A 71 -8.57 3.55 5.50
N LEU A 72 -8.17 2.37 5.03
CA LEU A 72 -8.99 1.56 4.12
C LEU A 72 -10.29 1.09 4.79
N CYS A 73 -10.21 0.64 6.04
CA CYS A 73 -11.39 0.23 6.81
C CYS A 73 -12.37 1.41 7.00
N GLN A 74 -11.86 2.60 7.34
CA GLN A 74 -12.67 3.80 7.51
C GLN A 74 -13.32 4.24 6.19
N SER A 75 -12.57 4.20 5.08
CA SER A 75 -13.09 4.52 3.75
C SER A 75 -14.20 3.55 3.33
N LEU A 76 -14.03 2.24 3.58
CA LEU A 76 -15.05 1.24 3.27
C LEU A 76 -16.34 1.49 4.07
N ASN A 77 -16.23 1.77 5.36
CA ASN A 77 -17.39 2.11 6.19
C ASN A 77 -18.12 3.36 5.69
N SER A 78 -17.37 4.40 5.31
CA SER A 78 -17.95 5.62 4.74
C SER A 78 -18.66 5.37 3.42
N LEU A 79 -18.12 4.49 2.58
CA LEU A 79 -18.76 4.08 1.32
C LEU A 79 -20.05 3.30 1.55
N ASP A 80 -20.11 2.41 2.55
CA ASP A 80 -21.33 1.69 2.92
C ASP A 80 -22.43 2.65 3.41
N GLU A 81 -22.05 3.65 4.22
CA GLU A 81 -22.98 4.70 4.68
C GLU A 81 -23.51 5.53 3.50
N THR A 82 -22.62 5.98 2.61
CA THR A 82 -23.00 6.76 1.43
C THR A 82 -23.87 5.92 0.47
N TYR A 83 -23.53 4.64 0.27
CA TYR A 83 -24.35 3.75 -0.53
C TYR A 83 -25.78 3.62 0.02
N THR A 84 -25.92 3.50 1.33
CA THR A 84 -27.22 3.41 2.00
C THR A 84 -28.03 4.71 1.78
N LEU A 85 -27.38 5.87 1.92
CA LEU A 85 -28.02 7.17 1.67
C LEU A 85 -28.49 7.32 0.22
N VAL A 86 -27.64 6.95 -0.75
CA VAL A 86 -28.01 7.00 -2.18
C VAL A 86 -29.22 6.12 -2.46
N LYS A 87 -29.26 4.93 -1.88
CA LYS A 87 -30.38 4.00 -2.05
C LYS A 87 -31.70 4.52 -1.46
N GLU A 88 -31.63 5.30 -0.37
CA GLU A 88 -32.83 5.86 0.29
C GLU A 88 -33.32 7.13 -0.37
N THR A 89 -32.41 7.97 -0.87
CA THR A 89 -32.76 9.32 -1.39
C THR A 89 -32.94 9.36 -2.91
N ASP A 90 -32.39 8.38 -3.64
CA ASP A 90 -32.33 8.35 -5.11
C ASP A 90 -31.76 9.65 -5.71
N ASP A 91 -30.79 10.27 -4.99
CA ASP A 91 -30.20 11.53 -5.35
C ASP A 91 -28.99 11.32 -6.27
N GLN A 92 -29.05 11.92 -7.45
CA GLN A 92 -28.06 11.78 -8.51
C GLN A 92 -26.72 12.45 -8.15
N GLU A 93 -26.72 13.47 -7.29
CA GLU A 93 -25.50 14.15 -6.84
C GLU A 93 -24.72 13.24 -5.87
N PHE A 94 -25.38 12.63 -4.91
CA PHE A 94 -24.78 11.64 -4.01
C PHE A 94 -24.32 10.39 -4.74
N GLN A 95 -25.01 9.97 -5.78
CA GLN A 95 -24.56 8.86 -6.63
C GLN A 95 -23.23 9.18 -7.32
N THR A 96 -23.05 10.37 -7.85
CA THR A 96 -21.80 10.80 -8.51
C THR A 96 -20.64 10.83 -7.51
N ILE A 97 -20.88 11.30 -6.29
CA ILE A 97 -19.88 11.29 -5.21
C ILE A 97 -19.49 9.85 -4.85
N LEU A 98 -20.47 8.98 -4.65
CA LEU A 98 -20.25 7.56 -4.35
C LEU A 98 -19.40 6.87 -5.43
N GLU A 99 -19.67 7.13 -6.71
CA GLU A 99 -18.89 6.57 -7.81
C GLU A 99 -17.43 7.04 -7.80
N SER A 100 -17.19 8.32 -7.53
CA SER A 100 -15.84 8.89 -7.42
C SER A 100 -15.08 8.30 -6.24
N ASP A 101 -15.70 8.28 -5.07
CA ASP A 101 -15.08 7.79 -3.83
C ASP A 101 -14.81 6.28 -3.91
N TYR A 102 -15.69 5.52 -4.58
CA TYR A 102 -15.48 4.10 -4.81
C TYR A 102 -14.28 3.83 -5.75
N GLN A 103 -14.09 4.62 -6.81
CA GLN A 103 -12.94 4.50 -7.70
C GLN A 103 -11.62 4.81 -6.97
N ASP A 104 -11.60 5.86 -6.15
CA ASP A 104 -10.44 6.22 -5.33
C ASP A 104 -10.13 5.10 -4.31
N PHE A 105 -11.15 4.52 -3.72
CA PHE A 105 -11.01 3.38 -2.81
C PHE A 105 -10.43 2.14 -3.51
N GLU A 106 -10.91 1.78 -4.71
CA GLU A 106 -10.37 0.65 -5.50
C GLU A 106 -8.88 0.87 -5.82
N GLN A 107 -8.50 2.09 -6.17
CA GLN A 107 -7.10 2.42 -6.43
C GLN A 107 -6.25 2.22 -5.17
N ARG A 108 -6.69 2.72 -4.02
CA ARG A 108 -5.98 2.58 -2.74
C ARG A 108 -5.89 1.13 -2.30
N MET A 109 -6.94 0.33 -2.49
CA MET A 109 -6.91 -1.11 -2.25
C MET A 109 -5.83 -1.79 -3.09
N SER A 110 -5.74 -1.46 -4.40
CA SER A 110 -4.71 -2.01 -5.29
C SER A 110 -3.29 -1.57 -4.89
N GLU A 111 -3.13 -0.35 -4.38
CA GLU A 111 -1.84 0.14 -3.89
C GLU A 111 -1.43 -0.59 -2.60
N PHE A 112 -2.37 -0.80 -1.68
CA PHE A 112 -2.12 -1.56 -0.46
C PHE A 112 -1.78 -3.02 -0.73
N GLU A 113 -2.46 -3.67 -1.67
CA GLU A 113 -2.13 -5.03 -2.11
C GLU A 113 -0.68 -5.12 -2.62
N LYS A 114 -0.23 -4.14 -3.40
CA LYS A 114 1.18 -4.08 -3.84
C LYS A 114 2.16 -3.97 -2.68
N ILE A 115 1.82 -3.17 -1.65
CA ILE A 115 2.64 -3.05 -0.43
C ILE A 115 2.74 -4.41 0.27
N LEU A 116 1.62 -5.15 0.39
CA LEU A 116 1.62 -6.47 1.00
C LEU A 116 2.44 -7.50 0.21
N LEU A 117 2.33 -7.48 -1.13
CA LEU A 117 3.10 -8.35 -2.02
C LEU A 117 4.61 -8.06 -1.98
N LEU A 118 5.00 -6.81 -1.69
CA LEU A 118 6.39 -6.33 -1.64
C LEU A 118 6.89 -6.15 -0.19
N SER A 119 6.29 -6.83 0.78
CA SER A 119 6.64 -6.71 2.21
C SER A 119 7.68 -7.74 2.69
N GLY A 120 8.37 -8.45 1.78
CA GLY A 120 9.41 -9.42 2.09
C GLY A 120 10.67 -8.76 2.69
N LYS A 121 11.43 -9.50 3.46
CA LYS A 121 12.64 -9.04 4.18
C LYS A 121 13.66 -8.27 3.32
N TYR A 122 13.67 -8.52 2.01
CA TYR A 122 14.61 -7.90 1.04
C TYR A 122 13.97 -6.89 0.11
N ASP A 123 12.65 -6.69 0.18
CA ASP A 123 11.92 -5.85 -0.78
C ASP A 123 12.18 -4.35 -0.56
N SER A 124 12.58 -3.97 0.65
CA SER A 124 13.06 -2.62 0.98
C SER A 124 14.54 -2.37 0.63
N ALA A 125 15.28 -3.43 0.24
CA ALA A 125 16.70 -3.31 -0.10
C ALA A 125 16.89 -2.79 -1.53
N ASN A 126 18.04 -2.12 -1.76
CA ASN A 126 18.41 -1.69 -3.11
C ASN A 126 18.59 -2.90 -4.04
N ALA A 127 17.88 -2.88 -5.18
CA ALA A 127 18.02 -3.91 -6.20
C ALA A 127 19.21 -3.65 -7.11
N ILE A 128 20.00 -4.70 -7.37
CA ILE A 128 21.05 -4.71 -8.41
C ILE A 128 20.46 -5.40 -9.63
N VAL A 129 20.32 -4.66 -10.72
CA VAL A 129 19.79 -5.18 -11.98
C VAL A 129 20.95 -5.40 -12.96
N GLU A 130 21.18 -6.66 -13.34
CA GLU A 130 22.15 -7.01 -14.38
C GLU A 130 21.42 -7.43 -15.64
N ILE A 131 21.79 -6.82 -16.77
CA ILE A 131 21.21 -7.12 -18.08
C ILE A 131 22.31 -7.66 -18.98
N HIS A 132 22.21 -8.94 -19.34
CA HIS A 132 23.17 -9.60 -20.24
C HIS A 132 22.58 -9.72 -21.66
N PRO A 133 23.34 -9.35 -22.71
CA PRO A 133 22.91 -9.61 -24.07
C PRO A 133 22.96 -11.12 -24.33
N GLY A 134 21.95 -11.66 -24.99
CA GLY A 134 21.96 -13.04 -25.45
C GLY A 134 22.96 -13.26 -26.63
N ALA A 135 22.96 -14.46 -27.21
CA ALA A 135 23.89 -14.86 -28.28
C ALA A 135 23.71 -14.14 -29.65
N GLY A 136 22.96 -13.05 -29.71
CA GLY A 136 22.52 -12.34 -30.92
C GLY A 136 23.48 -11.29 -31.49
N GLY A 137 24.77 -11.31 -31.19
CA GLY A 137 25.74 -10.39 -31.78
C GLY A 137 25.47 -8.90 -31.52
N THR A 138 25.61 -8.04 -32.54
CA THR A 138 25.50 -6.59 -32.43
C THR A 138 24.09 -6.12 -32.10
N GLU A 139 23.06 -6.81 -32.61
CA GLU A 139 21.65 -6.47 -32.37
C GLU A 139 21.23 -6.74 -30.92
N ALA A 140 21.73 -7.80 -30.31
CA ALA A 140 21.49 -8.10 -28.90
C ALA A 140 22.12 -7.03 -27.97
N LYS A 141 23.28 -6.46 -28.34
CA LYS A 141 23.91 -5.35 -27.61
C LYS A 141 23.13 -4.05 -27.72
N ILE A 142 22.51 -3.79 -28.86
CA ILE A 142 21.64 -2.63 -29.05
C ILE A 142 20.38 -2.79 -28.19
N GLY A 143 19.74 -3.97 -28.20
CA GLY A 143 18.60 -4.28 -27.37
C GLY A 143 18.90 -4.12 -25.88
N GLN A 144 20.05 -4.59 -25.40
CA GLN A 144 20.51 -4.40 -24.01
C GLN A 144 20.59 -2.91 -23.64
N LYS A 145 21.18 -2.07 -24.50
CA LYS A 145 21.25 -0.62 -24.24
C LYS A 145 19.86 0.02 -24.15
N CYS A 146 18.94 -0.36 -25.03
CA CYS A 146 17.55 0.09 -24.96
C CYS A 146 16.89 -0.31 -23.64
N CYS A 147 17.03 -1.56 -23.19
CA CYS A 147 16.49 -2.01 -21.92
C CYS A 147 17.04 -1.22 -20.72
N ILE A 148 18.35 -0.94 -20.69
CA ILE A 148 18.98 -0.13 -19.64
C ILE A 148 18.40 1.27 -19.59
N VAL A 149 18.25 1.92 -20.76
CA VAL A 149 17.69 3.28 -20.82
C VAL A 149 16.24 3.29 -20.35
N CYS A 150 15.40 2.38 -20.87
CA CYS A 150 13.99 2.27 -20.43
C CYS A 150 13.86 2.01 -18.93
N THR A 151 14.70 1.12 -18.37
CA THR A 151 14.69 0.84 -16.93
C THR A 151 15.07 2.07 -16.11
N LYS A 152 16.12 2.81 -16.53
CA LYS A 152 16.50 4.07 -15.89
C LYS A 152 15.38 5.11 -15.93
N ASP A 153 14.73 5.28 -17.06
CA ASP A 153 13.62 6.23 -17.21
C ASP A 153 12.42 5.88 -16.30
N ILE A 154 12.10 4.60 -16.18
CA ILE A 154 11.03 4.13 -15.28
C ILE A 154 11.38 4.43 -13.81
N VAL A 155 12.62 4.14 -13.40
CA VAL A 155 13.10 4.41 -12.05
C VAL A 155 13.07 5.90 -11.75
N HIS A 156 13.59 6.75 -12.67
CA HIS A 156 13.56 8.20 -12.48
C HIS A 156 12.13 8.77 -12.37
N ARG A 157 11.19 8.28 -13.15
CA ARG A 157 9.79 8.74 -13.10
C ARG A 157 9.06 8.33 -11.79
N LYS A 158 9.47 7.23 -11.16
CA LYS A 158 8.87 6.78 -9.89
C LYS A 158 9.52 7.39 -8.64
N ILE A 159 10.80 7.80 -8.73
CA ILE A 159 11.52 8.39 -7.58
C ILE A 159 11.28 9.91 -7.48
N LEU A 160 10.86 10.56 -8.57
CA LEU A 160 10.63 12.01 -8.63
C LEU A 160 9.14 12.39 -8.44
N LYS A 161 8.31 11.50 -7.94
CA LYS A 161 6.97 11.76 -7.44
C LYS A 161 6.94 11.57 -5.93
#